data_b6ecc7e51bbf81df40fec415c6c4edc2
#
_entry.id   b6ecc7e51bbf81df40fec415c6c4edc2
#
_cell.length_a   1.000
_cell.length_b   1.000
_cell.length_c   1.000
_cell.angle_alpha   90.00
_cell.angle_beta   90.00
_cell.angle_gamma   90.00
#
_symmetry.space_group_name_H-M   'P 1'
#
loop_
_entity.id
_entity.type
_entity.pdbx_description
1 polymer ?
#
loop_
_entity_poly.entity_id
_entity_poly.type
_entity_poly.pdbx_seq_one_letter_code
_entity_poly.pdbx_strand_id
1 'polypeptide(L)'
;MPTPTKKIENTTKHWTKEERERRENAEQELERKFVRLTEPRRVKEIPAAHEYWKNTIKRMKGLTMLDNVDTDLLAGYCLASAQADELRAEYYETRNITEKTLKRTIEKVLNQEYADDEYPARVIRALVADELAILRSMQGQERLVIGYAKELGLTPNARQRLAKKAADERPVTEEDELYGM
;
A
#
# COMPACT_ATOMS: atom_id res chain seq x y z
N MET A 1 2.19 17.17 12.37
CA MET A 1 2.04 15.74 12.04
C MET A 1 2.03 14.95 13.34
N PRO A 2 1.10 14.01 13.54
CA PRO A 2 1.12 13.18 14.74
C PRO A 2 2.38 12.32 14.76
N THR A 3 3.07 12.30 15.90
CA THR A 3 4.28 11.51 16.13
C THR A 3 3.99 10.01 15.90
N PRO A 4 4.85 9.27 15.21
CA PRO A 4 4.64 7.84 14.99
C PRO A 4 4.58 7.09 16.33
N THR A 5 3.65 6.17 16.47
CA THR A 5 3.48 5.33 17.65
C THR A 5 4.69 4.39 17.78
N LYS A 6 5.41 4.46 18.90
CA LYS A 6 6.59 3.60 19.17
C LYS A 6 6.17 2.38 19.99
N LYS A 7 6.89 1.26 19.86
CA LYS A 7 6.76 0.13 20.80
C LYS A 7 7.01 0.59 22.23
N ILE A 8 6.41 -0.10 23.20
CA ILE A 8 6.56 0.22 24.64
C ILE A 8 8.03 0.28 25.03
N GLU A 9 8.83 -0.67 24.57
CA GLU A 9 10.28 -0.74 24.81
C GLU A 9 11.05 0.51 24.37
N ASN A 10 10.53 1.23 23.36
CA ASN A 10 11.17 2.38 22.73
C ASN A 10 10.53 3.72 23.14
N THR A 11 9.69 3.72 24.18
CA THR A 11 8.98 4.91 24.62
C THR A 11 9.49 5.37 25.96
N THR A 12 9.94 6.63 26.03
CA THR A 12 10.39 7.29 27.27
C THR A 12 9.24 7.85 28.12
N LYS A 13 7.97 7.60 27.72
CA LYS A 13 6.81 8.09 28.46
C LYS A 13 6.62 7.27 29.74
N HIS A 14 6.43 7.94 30.87
CA HIS A 14 6.00 7.30 32.11
C HIS A 14 4.56 6.79 31.95
N TRP A 15 4.45 5.47 31.88
CA TRP A 15 3.18 4.76 31.85
C TRP A 15 2.88 4.27 33.26
N THR A 16 1.61 4.23 33.65
CA THR A 16 1.21 3.47 34.83
C THR A 16 1.50 1.99 34.59
N LYS A 17 1.68 1.22 35.64
CA LYS A 17 1.92 -0.22 35.53
C LYS A 17 0.81 -0.92 34.74
N GLU A 18 -0.43 -0.53 34.96
CA GLU A 18 -1.63 -1.05 34.30
C GLU A 18 -1.69 -0.68 32.81
N GLU A 19 -1.39 0.57 32.44
CA GLU A 19 -1.32 1.00 31.05
C GLU A 19 -0.22 0.23 30.28
N ARG A 20 0.88 -0.04 30.94
CA ARG A 20 1.99 -0.80 30.38
C ARG A 20 1.59 -2.24 30.16
N GLU A 21 1.02 -2.92 31.17
CA GLU A 21 0.52 -4.30 31.07
C GLU A 21 -0.57 -4.44 29.99
N ARG A 22 -1.53 -3.52 29.94
CA ARG A 22 -2.57 -3.48 28.90
C ARG A 22 -1.99 -3.42 27.50
N ARG A 23 -0.97 -2.59 27.29
CA ARG A 23 -0.31 -2.46 26.00
C ARG A 23 0.58 -3.64 25.64
N GLU A 24 1.35 -4.15 26.59
CA GLU A 24 2.17 -5.36 26.40
C GLU A 24 1.27 -6.55 26.04
N ASN A 25 0.16 -6.72 26.74
CA ASN A 25 -0.83 -7.76 26.43
C ASN A 25 -1.45 -7.55 25.03
N ALA A 26 -1.80 -6.33 24.65
CA ALA A 26 -2.35 -6.03 23.33
C ALA A 26 -1.30 -6.23 22.23
N GLU A 27 -0.03 -5.89 22.46
CA GLU A 27 1.06 -6.22 21.55
C GLU A 27 1.26 -7.74 21.43
N GLN A 28 1.16 -8.50 22.54
CA GLN A 28 1.24 -9.96 22.55
C GLN A 28 0.03 -10.63 21.88
N GLU A 29 -1.18 -10.11 22.05
CA GLU A 29 -2.37 -10.63 21.35
C GLU A 29 -2.33 -10.41 19.85
N LEU A 30 -1.68 -9.35 19.40
CA LEU A 30 -1.41 -9.14 17.97
C LEU A 30 -0.29 -10.06 17.45
N GLU A 31 0.50 -10.67 18.34
CA GLU A 31 1.42 -11.77 18.04
C GLU A 31 0.66 -13.10 17.93
N ARG A 32 -0.40 -13.15 17.10
CA ARG A 32 -1.17 -14.39 16.89
C ARG A 32 -0.31 -15.44 16.19
N LYS A 33 -0.58 -16.72 16.49
CA LYS A 33 0.09 -17.84 15.82
C LYS A 33 -0.19 -17.76 14.33
N PHE A 34 0.88 -17.80 13.52
CA PHE A 34 0.78 -17.81 12.06
C PHE A 34 -0.13 -18.97 11.60
N VAL A 35 -1.27 -18.63 11.02
CA VAL A 35 -2.16 -19.57 10.35
C VAL A 35 -1.76 -19.60 8.87
N ARG A 36 -1.65 -20.82 8.30
CA ARG A 36 -1.32 -20.97 6.88
C ARG A 36 -2.47 -20.42 6.03
N LEU A 37 -2.26 -19.23 5.47
CA LEU A 37 -3.21 -18.61 4.57
C LEU A 37 -3.28 -19.40 3.25
N THR A 38 -4.50 -19.64 2.78
CA THR A 38 -4.74 -20.28 1.49
C THR A 38 -4.80 -19.20 0.40
N GLU A 39 -3.94 -19.33 -0.60
CA GLU A 39 -3.91 -18.39 -1.71
C GLU A 39 -5.18 -18.47 -2.57
N PRO A 40 -5.93 -17.37 -2.75
CA PRO A 40 -7.13 -17.36 -3.58
C PRO A 40 -6.80 -17.60 -5.08
N ARG A 41 -7.75 -18.23 -5.80
CA ARG A 41 -7.60 -18.54 -7.22
C ARG A 41 -7.29 -17.29 -8.06
N ARG A 42 -7.98 -16.17 -7.79
CA ARG A 42 -7.79 -14.88 -8.47
C ARG A 42 -6.35 -14.33 -8.37
N VAL A 43 -5.61 -14.67 -7.31
CA VAL A 43 -4.20 -14.31 -7.15
C VAL A 43 -3.31 -15.26 -7.94
N LYS A 44 -3.59 -16.58 -7.90
CA LYS A 44 -2.83 -17.60 -8.62
C LYS A 44 -2.86 -17.42 -10.14
N GLU A 45 -3.96 -16.92 -10.68
CA GLU A 45 -4.16 -16.73 -12.13
C GLU A 45 -3.30 -15.57 -12.69
N ILE A 46 -2.81 -14.67 -11.84
CA ILE A 46 -1.96 -13.54 -12.22
C ILE A 46 -0.54 -13.77 -11.71
N PRO A 47 0.44 -14.10 -12.57
CA PRO A 47 1.80 -14.47 -12.14
C PRO A 47 2.47 -13.44 -11.23
N ALA A 48 2.35 -12.15 -11.55
CA ALA A 48 2.90 -11.07 -10.73
C ALA A 48 2.25 -11.03 -9.34
N ALA A 49 0.93 -11.15 -9.24
CA ALA A 49 0.22 -11.17 -7.96
C ALA A 49 0.60 -12.41 -7.11
N HIS A 50 0.78 -13.57 -7.76
CA HIS A 50 1.25 -14.78 -7.11
C HIS A 50 2.66 -14.60 -6.50
N GLU A 51 3.56 -13.94 -7.21
CA GLU A 51 4.89 -13.63 -6.68
C GLU A 51 4.81 -12.66 -5.48
N TYR A 52 3.96 -11.64 -5.55
CA TYR A 52 3.69 -10.75 -4.40
C TYR A 52 3.17 -11.52 -3.20
N TRP A 53 2.23 -12.47 -3.41
CA TRP A 53 1.70 -13.34 -2.36
C TRP A 53 2.80 -14.13 -1.66
N LYS A 54 3.59 -14.89 -2.42
CA LYS A 54 4.71 -15.69 -1.88
C LYS A 54 5.70 -14.84 -1.09
N ASN A 55 6.09 -13.70 -1.67
CA ASN A 55 7.09 -12.81 -1.06
C ASN A 55 6.55 -12.18 0.22
N THR A 56 5.29 -11.79 0.25
CA THR A 56 4.67 -11.20 1.44
C THR A 56 4.54 -12.24 2.54
N ILE A 57 4.02 -13.44 2.25
CA ILE A 57 3.95 -14.55 3.21
C ILE A 57 5.35 -14.90 3.75
N LYS A 58 6.37 -14.96 2.89
CA LYS A 58 7.75 -15.22 3.32
C LYS A 58 8.27 -14.16 4.29
N ARG A 59 8.03 -12.88 4.01
CA ARG A 59 8.44 -11.77 4.86
C ARG A 59 7.69 -11.75 6.19
N MET A 60 6.47 -12.26 6.21
CA MET A 60 5.61 -12.27 7.39
C MET A 60 5.78 -13.54 8.26
N LYS A 61 6.59 -14.51 7.85
CA LYS A 61 6.84 -15.76 8.60
C LYS A 61 7.34 -15.57 10.04
N GLY A 62 7.78 -14.38 10.41
CA GLY A 62 8.15 -14.03 11.79
C GLY A 62 7.17 -13.07 12.48
N LEU A 63 6.09 -12.70 11.79
CA LEU A 63 5.12 -11.73 12.26
C LEU A 63 3.77 -12.43 12.33
N THR A 64 3.34 -12.79 13.51
CA THR A 64 2.13 -13.57 13.82
C THR A 64 0.85 -12.72 13.73
N MET A 65 0.71 -11.90 12.67
CA MET A 65 -0.34 -10.88 12.61
C MET A 65 -1.48 -11.16 11.62
N LEU A 66 -1.32 -12.16 10.73
CA LEU A 66 -2.36 -12.47 9.75
C LEU A 66 -3.13 -13.73 10.16
N ASP A 67 -4.44 -13.64 10.08
CA ASP A 67 -5.34 -14.78 10.20
C ASP A 67 -6.11 -15.02 8.87
N ASN A 68 -7.02 -15.99 8.88
CA ASN A 68 -7.79 -16.31 7.67
C ASN A 68 -8.71 -15.17 7.21
N VAL A 69 -9.05 -14.23 8.10
CA VAL A 69 -9.89 -13.06 7.77
C VAL A 69 -9.11 -12.09 6.88
N ASP A 70 -7.79 -12.04 7.03
CA ASP A 70 -6.93 -11.16 6.26
C ASP A 70 -6.61 -11.68 4.85
N THR A 71 -7.10 -12.88 4.50
CA THR A 71 -6.83 -13.49 3.18
C THR A 71 -7.27 -12.61 2.02
N ASP A 72 -8.47 -12.03 2.11
CA ASP A 72 -9.01 -11.17 1.05
C ASP A 72 -8.28 -9.82 0.98
N LEU A 73 -7.92 -9.28 2.12
CA LEU A 73 -7.15 -8.05 2.22
C LEU A 73 -5.74 -8.23 1.63
N LEU A 74 -5.07 -9.35 1.95
CA LEU A 74 -3.78 -9.69 1.36
C LEU A 74 -3.87 -9.96 -0.15
N ALA A 75 -4.94 -10.62 -0.59
CA ALA A 75 -5.20 -10.80 -2.03
C ALA A 75 -5.38 -9.45 -2.74
N GLY A 76 -6.14 -8.53 -2.15
CA GLY A 76 -6.30 -7.16 -2.65
C GLY A 76 -4.96 -6.43 -2.76
N TYR A 77 -4.11 -6.53 -1.74
CA TYR A 77 -2.76 -5.98 -1.75
C TYR A 77 -1.92 -6.54 -2.92
N CYS A 78 -1.90 -7.86 -3.12
CA CYS A 78 -1.11 -8.51 -4.16
C CYS A 78 -1.59 -8.13 -5.56
N LEU A 79 -2.91 -8.11 -5.78
CA LEU A 79 -3.51 -7.73 -7.05
C LEU A 79 -3.25 -6.26 -7.39
N ALA A 80 -3.44 -5.36 -6.41
CA ALA A 80 -3.16 -3.94 -6.59
C ALA A 80 -1.68 -3.67 -6.85
N SER A 81 -0.78 -4.42 -6.21
CA SER A 81 0.66 -4.30 -6.43
C SER A 81 1.06 -4.74 -7.84
N ALA A 82 0.53 -5.87 -8.31
CA ALA A 82 0.76 -6.35 -9.66
C ALA A 82 0.27 -5.33 -10.70
N GLN A 83 -0.93 -4.81 -10.53
CA GLN A 83 -1.50 -3.79 -11.42
C GLN A 83 -0.72 -2.47 -11.39
N ALA A 84 -0.21 -2.05 -10.22
CA ALA A 84 0.64 -0.87 -10.12
C ALA A 84 1.96 -1.03 -10.91
N ASP A 85 2.54 -2.23 -10.93
CA ASP A 85 3.75 -2.50 -11.72
C ASP A 85 3.46 -2.52 -13.22
N GLU A 86 2.32 -3.08 -13.67
CA GLU A 86 1.88 -3.03 -15.05
C GLU A 86 1.69 -1.59 -15.53
N LEU A 87 0.94 -0.78 -14.76
CA LEU A 87 0.73 0.63 -15.08
C LEU A 87 2.03 1.44 -15.09
N ARG A 88 2.99 1.08 -14.23
CA ARG A 88 4.31 1.71 -14.22
C ARG A 88 5.09 1.38 -15.48
N ALA A 89 5.05 0.14 -15.94
CA ALA A 89 5.69 -0.28 -17.19
C ALA A 89 5.06 0.44 -18.39
N GLU A 90 3.72 0.48 -18.46
CA GLU A 90 2.95 1.20 -19.47
C GLU A 90 3.28 2.70 -19.50
N TYR A 91 3.38 3.33 -18.32
CA TYR A 91 3.76 4.73 -18.20
C TYR A 91 5.14 5.01 -18.82
N TYR A 92 6.15 4.19 -18.50
CA TYR A 92 7.49 4.39 -19.05
C TYR A 92 7.54 4.15 -20.56
N GLU A 93 6.79 3.17 -21.07
CA GLU A 93 6.68 2.92 -22.50
C GLU A 93 6.02 4.11 -23.22
N THR A 94 4.86 4.55 -22.74
CA THR A 94 4.13 5.70 -23.28
C THR A 94 4.98 6.97 -23.25
N ARG A 95 5.66 7.25 -22.15
CA ARG A 95 6.56 8.39 -22.02
C ARG A 95 7.70 8.34 -23.05
N ASN A 96 8.28 7.17 -23.29
CA ASN A 96 9.34 7.01 -24.30
C ASN A 96 8.82 7.29 -25.72
N ILE A 97 7.59 6.81 -26.03
CA ILE A 97 6.91 7.08 -27.29
C ILE A 97 6.61 8.56 -27.43
N THR A 98 6.07 9.19 -26.41
CA THR A 98 5.77 10.63 -26.35
C THR A 98 7.01 11.46 -26.61
N GLU A 99 8.12 11.15 -25.92
CA GLU A 99 9.39 11.88 -26.09
C GLU A 99 9.94 11.76 -27.52
N LYS A 100 9.93 10.55 -28.11
CA LYS A 100 10.38 10.35 -29.48
C LYS A 100 9.49 11.06 -30.50
N THR A 101 8.19 11.00 -30.31
CA THR A 101 7.23 11.67 -31.20
C THR A 101 7.33 13.19 -31.10
N LEU A 102 7.51 13.72 -29.88
CA LEU A 102 7.71 15.13 -29.65
C LEU A 102 8.96 15.64 -30.36
N LYS A 103 10.09 14.95 -30.24
CA LYS A 103 11.33 15.31 -30.93
C LYS A 103 11.12 15.37 -32.46
N ARG A 104 10.50 14.33 -33.05
CA ARG A 104 10.21 14.29 -34.49
C ARG A 104 9.24 15.41 -34.91
N THR A 105 8.24 15.71 -34.09
CA THR A 105 7.29 16.77 -34.40
C THR A 105 7.96 18.15 -34.38
N ILE A 106 8.83 18.40 -33.41
CA ILE A 106 9.61 19.65 -33.34
C ILE A 106 10.52 19.79 -34.59
N GLU A 107 11.26 18.74 -34.96
CA GLU A 107 12.10 18.74 -36.16
C GLU A 107 11.31 19.11 -37.43
N LYS A 108 10.13 18.51 -37.60
CA LYS A 108 9.25 18.80 -38.75
C LYS A 108 8.69 20.22 -38.74
N VAL A 109 8.34 20.73 -37.55
CA VAL A 109 7.93 22.16 -37.43
C VAL A 109 9.05 23.08 -37.81
N LEU A 110 10.28 22.82 -37.35
CA LEU A 110 11.46 23.62 -37.70
C LEU A 110 11.78 23.60 -39.21
N ASN A 111 11.53 22.46 -39.84
CA ASN A 111 11.74 22.29 -41.29
C ASN A 111 10.56 22.79 -42.14
N GLN A 112 9.52 23.37 -41.54
CA GLN A 112 8.29 23.81 -42.21
C GLN A 112 7.59 22.73 -43.05
N GLU A 113 7.64 21.49 -42.57
CA GLU A 113 7.07 20.32 -43.27
C GLU A 113 5.57 20.17 -43.06
N TYR A 114 4.93 20.92 -42.16
CA TYR A 114 3.49 20.85 -41.90
C TYR A 114 2.74 21.90 -42.74
N ALA A 115 1.68 21.43 -43.40
CA ALA A 115 0.75 22.30 -44.15
C ALA A 115 -0.29 22.95 -43.23
N ASP A 116 -0.52 22.42 -42.03
CA ASP A 116 -1.49 22.85 -41.02
C ASP A 116 -0.75 23.15 -39.72
N ASP A 117 -0.75 24.40 -39.30
CA ASP A 117 -0.06 24.87 -38.06
C ASP A 117 -0.69 24.28 -36.77
N GLU A 118 -1.97 23.88 -36.81
CA GLU A 118 -2.63 23.28 -35.64
C GLU A 118 -2.31 21.79 -35.45
N TYR A 119 -1.89 21.10 -36.51
CA TYR A 119 -1.67 19.66 -36.45
C TYR A 119 -0.62 19.27 -35.41
N PRO A 120 0.56 19.88 -35.32
CA PRO A 120 1.57 19.58 -34.30
C PRO A 120 1.03 19.77 -32.89
N ALA A 121 0.28 20.85 -32.64
CA ALA A 121 -0.30 21.13 -31.32
C ALA A 121 -1.34 20.10 -30.90
N ARG A 122 -2.16 19.61 -31.82
CA ARG A 122 -3.15 18.54 -31.54
C ARG A 122 -2.47 17.23 -31.17
N VAL A 123 -1.42 16.83 -31.92
CA VAL A 123 -0.65 15.61 -31.63
C VAL A 123 -0.02 15.69 -30.24
N ILE A 124 0.65 16.80 -29.93
CA ILE A 124 1.28 16.98 -28.61
C ILE A 124 0.26 16.93 -27.48
N ARG A 125 -0.89 17.59 -27.62
CA ARG A 125 -1.95 17.56 -26.60
C ARG A 125 -2.47 16.15 -26.36
N ALA A 126 -2.69 15.36 -27.42
CA ALA A 126 -3.16 13.99 -27.30
C ALA A 126 -2.15 13.12 -26.55
N LEU A 127 -0.87 13.15 -26.92
CA LEU A 127 0.19 12.40 -26.27
C LEU A 127 0.33 12.73 -24.78
N VAL A 128 0.29 14.03 -24.45
CA VAL A 128 0.36 14.46 -23.05
C VAL A 128 -0.89 14.04 -22.27
N ALA A 129 -2.07 14.05 -22.90
CA ALA A 129 -3.29 13.61 -22.25
C ALA A 129 -3.26 12.11 -21.90
N ASP A 130 -2.78 11.26 -22.82
CA ASP A 130 -2.62 9.83 -22.60
C ASP A 130 -1.60 9.54 -21.48
N GLU A 131 -0.44 10.19 -21.50
CA GLU A 131 0.58 10.05 -20.44
C GLU A 131 0.02 10.46 -19.06
N LEU A 132 -0.74 11.55 -18.99
CA LEU A 132 -1.36 12.00 -17.75
C LEU A 132 -2.47 11.07 -17.27
N ALA A 133 -3.22 10.44 -18.18
CA ALA A 133 -4.25 9.46 -17.82
C ALA A 133 -3.63 8.22 -17.15
N ILE A 134 -2.56 7.66 -17.73
CA ILE A 134 -1.83 6.53 -17.16
C ILE A 134 -1.21 6.91 -15.81
N LEU A 135 -0.58 8.08 -15.72
CA LEU A 135 0.01 8.57 -14.46
C LEU A 135 -1.02 8.68 -13.33
N ARG A 136 -2.22 9.18 -13.62
CA ARG A 136 -3.31 9.25 -12.62
C ARG A 136 -3.77 7.86 -12.18
N SER A 137 -3.90 6.92 -13.11
CA SER A 137 -4.26 5.53 -12.82
C SER A 137 -3.22 4.87 -11.93
N MET A 138 -1.93 5.03 -12.27
CA MET A 138 -0.80 4.52 -11.49
C MET A 138 -0.82 5.08 -10.06
N GLN A 139 -0.97 6.39 -9.89
CA GLN A 139 -1.07 7.02 -8.57
C GLN A 139 -2.29 6.53 -7.78
N GLY A 140 -3.40 6.25 -8.45
CA GLY A 140 -4.59 5.63 -7.85
C GLY A 140 -4.28 4.26 -7.28
N GLN A 141 -3.64 3.40 -8.05
CA GLN A 141 -3.23 2.05 -7.61
C GLN A 141 -2.19 2.09 -6.48
N GLU A 142 -1.21 2.96 -6.56
CA GLU A 142 -0.22 3.13 -5.48
C GLU A 142 -0.87 3.52 -4.15
N ARG A 143 -1.90 4.38 -4.18
CA ARG A 143 -2.69 4.71 -2.98
C ARG A 143 -3.43 3.51 -2.41
N LEU A 144 -3.99 2.64 -3.26
CA LEU A 144 -4.63 1.38 -2.83
C LEU A 144 -3.62 0.44 -2.20
N VAL A 145 -2.46 0.24 -2.81
CA VAL A 145 -1.35 -0.57 -2.26
C VAL A 145 -0.96 -0.06 -0.86
N ILE A 146 -0.77 1.24 -0.71
CA ILE A 146 -0.44 1.85 0.58
C ILE A 146 -1.58 1.67 1.59
N GLY A 147 -2.83 1.77 1.15
CA GLY A 147 -4.02 1.52 1.98
C GLY A 147 -4.02 0.10 2.53
N TYR A 148 -3.96 -0.90 1.65
CA TYR A 148 -3.89 -2.30 2.03
C TYR A 148 -2.69 -2.62 2.93
N ALA A 149 -1.51 -2.07 2.62
CA ALA A 149 -0.32 -2.26 3.43
C ALA A 149 -0.47 -1.72 4.86
N LYS A 150 -1.21 -0.61 5.03
CA LYS A 150 -1.52 -0.05 6.35
C LYS A 150 -2.50 -0.93 7.13
N GLU A 151 -3.55 -1.41 6.49
CA GLU A 151 -4.55 -2.26 7.12
C GLU A 151 -3.98 -3.63 7.50
N LEU A 152 -3.17 -4.22 6.62
CA LEU A 152 -2.44 -5.47 6.89
C LEU A 152 -1.33 -5.33 7.94
N GLY A 153 -1.06 -4.14 8.45
CA GLY A 153 0.04 -3.94 9.38
C GLY A 153 1.43 -4.20 8.77
N LEU A 154 1.58 -4.11 7.44
CA LEU A 154 2.86 -4.35 6.78
C LEU A 154 3.89 -3.27 7.08
N THR A 155 3.46 -2.09 7.56
CA THR A 155 4.36 -1.01 7.97
C THR A 155 4.52 -0.99 9.49
N PRO A 156 5.72 -0.63 10.03
CA PRO A 156 5.93 -0.54 11.48
C PRO A 156 4.93 0.37 12.19
N ASN A 157 4.61 1.51 11.59
CA ASN A 157 3.64 2.46 12.15
C ASN A 157 2.21 1.91 12.18
N ALA A 158 1.82 1.13 11.17
CA ALA A 158 0.50 0.51 11.14
C ALA A 158 0.36 -0.55 12.24
N ARG A 159 1.38 -1.38 12.44
CA ARG A 159 1.42 -2.38 13.52
C ARG A 159 1.25 -1.75 14.89
N GLN A 160 1.96 -0.65 15.15
CA GLN A 160 1.84 0.06 16.42
C GLN A 160 0.47 0.72 16.62
N ARG A 161 -0.16 1.22 15.54
CA ARG A 161 -1.52 1.75 15.61
C ARG A 161 -2.55 0.67 15.91
N LEU A 162 -2.42 -0.52 15.28
CA LEU A 162 -3.29 -1.66 15.55
C LEU A 162 -3.15 -2.13 17.00
N ALA A 163 -1.91 -2.24 17.51
CA ALA A 163 -1.66 -2.58 18.90
C ALA A 163 -2.28 -1.57 19.86
N LYS A 164 -2.14 -0.26 19.56
CA LYS A 164 -2.76 0.79 20.38
C LYS A 164 -4.29 0.69 20.34
N LYS A 165 -4.88 0.55 19.16
CA LYS A 165 -6.33 0.44 19.00
C LYS A 165 -6.89 -0.75 19.77
N ALA A 166 -6.25 -1.93 19.66
CA ALA A 166 -6.65 -3.11 20.41
C ALA A 166 -6.55 -2.91 21.93
N ALA A 167 -5.57 -2.13 22.41
CA ALA A 167 -5.46 -1.79 23.83
C ALA A 167 -6.56 -0.83 24.30
N ASP A 168 -6.95 0.12 23.44
CA ASP A 168 -7.95 1.15 23.77
C ASP A 168 -9.40 0.59 23.66
N GLU A 169 -9.64 -0.46 22.84
CA GLU A 169 -10.95 -1.09 22.62
C GLU A 169 -11.26 -2.22 23.60
N ARG A 170 -10.38 -2.56 24.54
CA ARG A 170 -10.71 -3.59 25.55
C ARG A 170 -11.88 -3.13 26.40
N PRO A 171 -12.89 -4.00 26.57
CA PRO A 171 -13.99 -3.70 27.49
C PRO A 171 -13.43 -3.52 28.89
N VAL A 172 -13.97 -2.53 29.58
CA VAL A 172 -13.74 -2.31 31.02
C VAL A 172 -14.08 -3.63 31.72
N THR A 173 -13.13 -4.22 32.43
CA THR A 173 -13.39 -5.46 33.16
C THR A 173 -14.23 -5.15 34.40
N GLU A 174 -15.01 -6.12 34.92
CA GLU A 174 -15.79 -5.97 36.15
C GLU A 174 -14.94 -5.48 37.35
N GLU A 175 -13.62 -5.74 37.31
CA GLU A 175 -12.67 -5.23 38.29
C GLU A 175 -12.42 -3.71 38.13
N ASP A 176 -12.45 -3.17 36.93
CA ASP A 176 -12.31 -1.73 36.68
C ASP A 176 -13.55 -0.95 37.20
N GLU A 177 -14.73 -1.57 37.16
CA GLU A 177 -15.96 -1.01 37.74
C GLU A 177 -15.98 -1.08 39.27
N LEU A 178 -15.37 -2.12 39.85
CA LEU A 178 -15.31 -2.30 41.32
C LEU A 178 -14.34 -1.35 42.04
N TYR A 179 -13.29 -0.92 41.36
CA TYR A 179 -12.26 -0.05 41.95
C TYR A 179 -12.39 1.42 41.57
N GLY A 180 -13.42 1.83 40.84
CA GLY A 180 -13.87 3.21 40.69
C GLY A 180 -12.84 4.17 40.11
N MET A 181 -12.07 3.74 39.13
CA MET A 181 -11.10 4.59 38.41
C MET A 181 -11.55 4.90 36.97
#